data_4025cc5ac056d52cf869e0b6b17b8770
#
_entry.id   4025cc5ac056d52cf869e0b6b17b8770
#
_cell.length_a   1.000
_cell.length_b   1.000
_cell.length_c   1.000
_cell.angle_alpha   90.00
_cell.angle_beta   90.00
_cell.angle_gamma   90.00
#
_symmetry.space_group_name_H-M   'P 1'
#
loop_
_entity.id
_entity.type
_entity.pdbx_description
1 polymer ?
#
loop_
_entity_poly.entity_id
_entity_poly.type
_entity_poly.pdbx_seq_one_letter_code
_entity_poly.pdbx_strand_id
1 'polypeptide(L)'
;MLGYMKIFDCFTYFNEVDILRIRLEELGDLVDYFVVVEASETFTGSSKPFYFDNIPSWIDRWKEKIIRVKVNFPQDVNTSWLKEYYQRNAIISGLSLAEPEDIIIISDADEIVNSNIVSQLKLVEKPARLDVRQYFWNYNWQVPQHCNQGARPIVARFKDLETHSCQELRAGDWHTISDAGWHFSFFGETEKIKKKIESFAHTEYDITEYKNDEAILYRIDNGIDPFDRFPLKYYEIDQTYPKFVQSMLY
;
A
#
# COMPACT_ATOMS: atom_id res chain seq x y z
N MET A 1 0.82 25.53 -23.72
CA MET A 1 1.74 24.40 -23.47
C MET A 1 1.23 23.73 -22.20
N LEU A 2 0.83 22.46 -22.27
CA LEU A 2 0.57 21.68 -21.06
C LEU A 2 1.91 21.57 -20.35
N GLY A 3 1.99 22.12 -19.13
CA GLY A 3 3.17 22.00 -18.29
C GLY A 3 3.52 20.55 -18.01
N TYR A 4 4.74 20.28 -17.55
CA TYR A 4 5.12 18.94 -17.08
C TYR A 4 4.21 18.55 -15.91
N MET A 5 3.49 17.43 -16.04
CA MET A 5 2.59 16.89 -15.04
C MET A 5 3.37 15.89 -14.17
N LYS A 6 3.49 16.20 -12.88
CA LYS A 6 4.16 15.36 -11.92
C LYS A 6 3.26 14.20 -11.48
N ILE A 7 3.89 13.14 -11.00
CA ILE A 7 3.22 11.99 -10.37
C ILE A 7 3.74 11.85 -8.95
N PHE A 8 2.82 11.88 -8.00
CA PHE A 8 3.05 11.63 -6.58
C PHE A 8 2.51 10.24 -6.23
N ASP A 9 3.36 9.36 -5.76
CA ASP A 9 3.00 8.05 -5.22
C ASP A 9 2.92 8.16 -3.69
N CYS A 10 1.68 8.17 -3.14
CA CYS A 10 1.38 8.50 -1.76
C CYS A 10 0.87 7.28 -1.02
N PHE A 11 1.50 6.91 0.10
CA PHE A 11 1.11 5.72 0.84
C PHE A 11 1.33 5.83 2.34
N THR A 12 0.50 5.09 3.08
CA THR A 12 0.71 4.86 4.51
C THR A 12 1.73 3.75 4.69
N TYR A 13 2.66 3.93 5.63
CA TYR A 13 3.78 3.01 5.89
C TYR A 13 3.80 2.56 7.36
N PHE A 14 4.11 1.30 7.57
CA PHE A 14 4.31 0.73 8.91
C PHE A 14 5.73 0.16 9.06
N ASN A 15 5.99 -1.06 8.59
CA ASN A 15 7.28 -1.73 8.71
C ASN A 15 7.63 -2.65 7.53
N GLU A 16 6.98 -2.47 6.39
CA GLU A 16 7.07 -3.32 5.20
C GLU A 16 8.32 -3.00 4.37
N VAL A 17 9.53 -3.11 4.96
CA VAL A 17 10.80 -2.71 4.32
C VAL A 17 11.04 -3.41 2.98
N ASP A 18 10.76 -4.71 2.90
CA ASP A 18 10.99 -5.51 1.69
C ASP A 18 10.00 -5.10 0.57
N ILE A 19 8.75 -4.87 0.94
CA ILE A 19 7.69 -4.41 0.03
C ILE A 19 7.96 -2.97 -0.43
N LEU A 20 8.40 -2.11 0.48
CA LEU A 20 8.83 -0.75 0.12
C LEU A 20 9.93 -0.78 -0.94
N ARG A 21 10.90 -1.71 -0.83
CA ARG A 21 11.96 -1.84 -1.82
C ARG A 21 11.40 -2.21 -3.20
N ILE A 22 10.48 -3.17 -3.27
CA ILE A 22 9.81 -3.54 -4.53
C ILE A 22 9.13 -2.32 -5.14
N ARG A 23 8.39 -1.55 -4.33
CA ARG A 23 7.68 -0.34 -4.78
C ARG A 23 8.63 0.70 -5.37
N LEU A 24 9.73 0.98 -4.68
CA LEU A 24 10.69 1.99 -5.15
C LEU A 24 11.46 1.52 -6.40
N GLU A 25 11.80 0.23 -6.50
CA GLU A 25 12.44 -0.34 -7.70
C GLU A 25 11.47 -0.35 -8.90
N GLU A 26 10.17 -0.57 -8.68
CA GLU A 26 9.16 -0.59 -9.75
C GLU A 26 8.81 0.82 -10.25
N LEU A 27 8.69 1.80 -9.36
CA LEU A 27 8.13 3.12 -9.67
C LEU A 27 9.17 4.25 -9.65
N GLY A 28 10.36 4.05 -9.10
CA GLY A 28 11.28 5.12 -8.77
C GLY A 28 11.80 5.95 -9.94
N ASP A 29 11.82 5.40 -11.15
CA ASP A 29 12.22 6.13 -12.36
C ASP A 29 11.01 6.82 -13.05
N LEU A 30 9.77 6.52 -12.63
CA LEU A 30 8.53 6.94 -13.29
C LEU A 30 7.74 8.00 -12.53
N VAL A 31 7.85 8.00 -11.19
CA VAL A 31 7.20 8.99 -10.34
C VAL A 31 8.17 10.10 -9.96
N ASP A 32 7.64 11.30 -9.72
CA ASP A 32 8.44 12.45 -9.31
C ASP A 32 8.70 12.44 -7.81
N TYR A 33 7.69 12.07 -7.02
CA TYR A 33 7.77 12.04 -5.56
C TYR A 33 7.07 10.83 -4.96
N PHE A 34 7.63 10.34 -3.84
CA PHE A 34 7.00 9.40 -2.93
C PHE A 34 6.60 10.14 -1.64
N VAL A 35 5.31 10.17 -1.33
CA VAL A 35 4.81 10.73 -0.07
C VAL A 35 4.58 9.59 0.92
N VAL A 36 5.46 9.46 1.90
CA VAL A 36 5.46 8.38 2.88
C VAL A 36 4.89 8.89 4.20
N VAL A 37 3.72 8.39 4.58
CA VAL A 37 3.03 8.79 5.81
C VAL A 37 3.15 7.71 6.87
N GLU A 38 3.80 8.04 7.98
CA GLU A 38 4.02 7.10 9.09
C GLU A 38 3.57 7.70 10.42
N ALA A 39 2.81 6.92 11.21
CA ALA A 39 2.37 7.32 12.54
C ALA A 39 3.32 6.83 13.64
N SER A 40 3.32 7.52 14.82
CA SER A 40 4.11 7.17 16.00
C SER A 40 3.51 6.02 16.83
N GLU A 41 2.33 5.56 16.47
CA GLU A 41 1.63 4.44 17.11
C GLU A 41 0.89 3.59 16.08
N THR A 42 0.52 2.37 16.45
CA THR A 42 -0.31 1.47 15.64
C THR A 42 -1.77 1.93 15.63
N PHE A 43 -2.60 1.40 14.74
CA PHE A 43 -4.03 1.69 14.75
C PHE A 43 -4.72 1.15 16.02
N THR A 44 -4.16 0.10 16.65
CA THR A 44 -4.64 -0.42 17.94
C THR A 44 -4.16 0.39 19.15
N GLY A 45 -3.31 1.42 18.94
CA GLY A 45 -2.88 2.36 19.99
C GLY A 45 -1.56 2.03 20.66
N SER A 46 -0.82 1.03 20.21
CA SER A 46 0.51 0.72 20.73
C SER A 46 1.55 1.68 20.17
N SER A 47 2.35 2.30 21.05
CA SER A 47 3.47 3.16 20.62
C SER A 47 4.49 2.37 19.81
N LYS A 48 5.06 2.98 18.78
CA LYS A 48 6.10 2.39 17.93
C LYS A 48 7.12 3.44 17.47
N PRO A 49 8.33 3.01 17.11
CA PRO A 49 9.27 3.91 16.46
C PRO A 49 8.78 4.27 15.04
N PHE A 50 9.35 5.33 14.49
CA PHE A 50 9.26 5.58 13.06
C PHE A 50 10.21 4.62 12.34
N TYR A 51 9.68 3.53 11.80
CA TYR A 51 10.49 2.49 11.14
C TYR A 51 11.24 3.01 9.93
N PHE A 52 10.69 4.02 9.26
CA PHE A 52 11.33 4.65 8.12
C PHE A 52 12.65 5.36 8.48
N ASP A 53 12.88 5.70 9.75
CA ASP A 53 14.15 6.28 10.21
C ASP A 53 15.33 5.29 10.12
N ASN A 54 15.05 3.98 10.03
CA ASN A 54 16.02 2.89 10.02
C ASN A 54 16.04 2.08 8.72
N ILE A 55 15.55 2.66 7.61
CA ILE A 55 15.62 1.99 6.30
C ILE A 55 17.10 1.86 5.88
N PRO A 56 17.53 0.69 5.38
CA PRO A 56 18.89 0.50 4.89
C PRO A 56 19.26 1.43 3.72
N SER A 57 20.55 1.66 3.51
CA SER A 57 21.10 2.65 2.56
C SER A 57 20.72 2.45 1.09
N TRP A 58 20.14 1.30 0.71
CA TRP A 58 19.63 1.10 -0.65
C TRP A 58 18.56 2.16 -1.03
N ILE A 59 17.90 2.80 -0.06
CA ILE A 59 16.92 3.87 -0.30
C ILE A 59 17.56 5.17 -0.79
N ASP A 60 18.86 5.36 -0.57
CA ASP A 60 19.57 6.62 -0.87
C ASP A 60 19.45 7.02 -2.34
N ARG A 61 19.26 6.06 -3.24
CA ARG A 61 19.01 6.31 -4.67
C ARG A 61 17.78 7.22 -4.90
N TRP A 62 16.78 7.13 -4.04
CA TRP A 62 15.51 7.87 -4.20
C TRP A 62 15.28 8.94 -3.13
N LYS A 63 16.23 9.19 -2.23
CA LYS A 63 16.04 10.08 -1.08
C LYS A 63 15.55 11.48 -1.46
N GLU A 64 15.96 12.02 -2.59
CA GLU A 64 15.56 13.35 -3.08
C GLU A 64 14.11 13.38 -3.58
N LYS A 65 13.51 12.20 -3.86
CA LYS A 65 12.11 12.06 -4.25
C LYS A 65 11.20 11.74 -3.07
N ILE A 66 11.73 11.46 -1.88
CA ILE A 66 10.95 11.01 -0.73
C ILE A 66 10.56 12.19 0.16
N ILE A 67 9.26 12.40 0.28
CA ILE A 67 8.65 13.37 1.19
C ILE A 67 8.07 12.58 2.37
N ARG A 68 8.56 12.85 3.58
CA ARG A 68 8.13 12.14 4.79
C ARG A 68 7.13 12.96 5.58
N VAL A 69 6.01 12.35 5.93
CA VAL A 69 4.98 12.90 6.80
C VAL A 69 4.91 12.06 8.08
N LYS A 70 5.32 12.64 9.19
CA LYS A 70 5.24 12.01 10.52
C LYS A 70 3.94 12.42 11.20
N VAL A 71 3.17 11.45 11.68
CA VAL A 71 1.85 11.64 12.26
C VAL A 71 1.86 11.26 13.74
N ASN A 72 1.27 12.15 14.57
CA ASN A 72 0.84 11.84 15.93
C ASN A 72 -0.67 11.98 15.99
N PHE A 73 -1.38 10.96 16.49
CA PHE A 73 -2.83 11.02 16.54
C PHE A 73 -3.32 11.94 17.65
N PRO A 74 -4.26 12.87 17.37
CA PRO A 74 -4.95 13.63 18.40
C PRO A 74 -5.76 12.72 19.33
N GLN A 75 -6.08 13.20 20.54
CA GLN A 75 -6.81 12.41 21.55
C GLN A 75 -8.21 11.96 21.13
N ASP A 76 -8.87 12.72 20.29
CA ASP A 76 -10.20 12.42 19.73
C ASP A 76 -10.15 11.38 18.61
N VAL A 77 -8.95 11.09 18.05
CA VAL A 77 -8.72 10.00 17.08
C VAL A 77 -8.41 8.72 17.85
N ASN A 78 -9.44 8.09 18.42
CA ASN A 78 -9.32 7.05 19.44
C ASN A 78 -9.78 5.64 19.03
N THR A 79 -10.27 5.44 17.80
CA THR A 79 -10.57 4.12 17.23
C THR A 79 -9.59 3.74 16.13
N SER A 80 -9.42 2.43 15.89
CA SER A 80 -8.50 1.92 14.86
C SER A 80 -8.81 2.49 13.47
N TRP A 81 -10.09 2.56 13.10
CA TRP A 81 -10.53 3.12 11.83
C TRP A 81 -10.31 4.62 11.74
N LEU A 82 -10.54 5.38 12.81
CA LEU A 82 -10.25 6.82 12.82
C LEU A 82 -8.77 7.09 12.68
N LYS A 83 -7.89 6.27 13.29
CA LYS A 83 -6.44 6.36 13.15
C LYS A 83 -5.98 6.08 11.72
N GLU A 84 -6.51 5.03 11.09
CA GLU A 84 -6.23 4.73 9.70
C GLU A 84 -6.64 5.88 8.76
N TYR A 85 -7.87 6.40 8.93
CA TYR A 85 -8.37 7.52 8.14
C TYR A 85 -7.56 8.79 8.34
N TYR A 86 -7.19 9.08 9.59
CA TYR A 86 -6.36 10.24 9.93
C TYR A 86 -4.98 10.13 9.29
N GLN A 87 -4.32 8.99 9.41
CA GLN A 87 -3.00 8.76 8.79
C GLN A 87 -3.08 8.89 7.27
N ARG A 88 -4.11 8.32 6.63
CA ARG A 88 -4.29 8.43 5.18
C ARG A 88 -4.56 9.86 4.74
N ASN A 89 -5.40 10.60 5.47
CA ASN A 89 -5.68 12.01 5.16
C ASN A 89 -4.46 12.92 5.37
N ALA A 90 -3.50 12.54 6.20
CA ALA A 90 -2.26 13.28 6.38
C ALA A 90 -1.37 13.29 5.13
N ILE A 91 -1.65 12.49 4.09
CA ILE A 91 -1.00 12.55 2.77
C ILE A 91 -1.00 13.99 2.23
N ILE A 92 -2.09 14.74 2.42
CA ILE A 92 -2.21 16.14 1.95
C ILE A 92 -1.04 17.03 2.43
N SER A 93 -0.49 16.77 3.62
CA SER A 93 0.63 17.52 4.17
C SER A 93 1.95 17.30 3.41
N GLY A 94 2.05 16.23 2.65
CA GLY A 94 3.21 15.94 1.79
C GLY A 94 3.09 16.46 0.36
N LEU A 95 1.96 17.10 0.01
CA LEU A 95 1.65 17.49 -1.37
C LEU A 95 1.91 19.00 -1.64
N SER A 96 2.74 19.66 -0.85
CA SER A 96 3.03 21.10 -1.01
C SER A 96 3.68 21.49 -2.36
N LEU A 97 4.26 20.52 -3.07
CA LEU A 97 4.86 20.68 -4.39
C LEU A 97 3.92 20.32 -5.54
N ALA A 98 2.70 19.90 -5.24
CA ALA A 98 1.73 19.48 -6.24
C ALA A 98 0.97 20.69 -6.83
N GLU A 99 0.73 20.61 -8.12
CA GLU A 99 -0.09 21.54 -8.91
C GLU A 99 -1.46 20.89 -9.23
N PRO A 100 -2.52 21.65 -9.50
CA PRO A 100 -3.88 21.13 -9.65
C PRO A 100 -4.03 19.93 -10.61
N GLU A 101 -3.24 19.89 -11.69
CA GLU A 101 -3.31 18.84 -12.72
C GLU A 101 -2.34 17.66 -12.46
N ASP A 102 -1.51 17.72 -11.41
CA ASP A 102 -0.61 16.64 -11.07
C ASP A 102 -1.38 15.38 -10.63
N ILE A 103 -0.79 14.23 -10.88
CA ILE A 103 -1.36 12.93 -10.56
C ILE A 103 -1.00 12.51 -9.14
N ILE A 104 -2.00 12.14 -8.38
CA ILE A 104 -1.86 11.63 -7.02
C ILE A 104 -2.33 10.18 -7.00
N ILE A 105 -1.44 9.25 -6.66
CA ILE A 105 -1.76 7.86 -6.38
C ILE A 105 -1.86 7.72 -4.87
N ILE A 106 -2.97 7.20 -4.36
CA ILE A 106 -3.20 6.99 -2.92
C ILE A 106 -3.40 5.50 -2.67
N SER A 107 -2.54 4.91 -1.83
CA SER A 107 -2.52 3.47 -1.58
C SER A 107 -1.99 3.15 -0.18
N ASP A 108 -1.98 1.88 0.19
CA ASP A 108 -1.20 1.37 1.30
C ASP A 108 0.19 0.92 0.80
N ALA A 109 1.19 0.79 1.67
CA ALA A 109 2.58 0.50 1.25
C ALA A 109 2.68 -0.77 0.40
N ASP A 110 1.85 -1.76 0.68
CA ASP A 110 1.82 -3.07 0.04
C ASP A 110 0.94 -3.15 -1.23
N GLU A 111 0.32 -2.03 -1.65
CA GLU A 111 -0.43 -1.89 -2.90
C GLU A 111 0.42 -1.17 -3.95
N ILE A 112 1.11 -1.91 -4.80
CA ILE A 112 2.11 -1.39 -5.76
C ILE A 112 1.51 -1.27 -7.16
N VAL A 113 1.60 -0.08 -7.75
CA VAL A 113 1.13 0.17 -9.12
C VAL A 113 2.10 -0.44 -10.14
N ASN A 114 1.55 -1.01 -11.21
CA ASN A 114 2.33 -1.54 -12.32
C ASN A 114 2.96 -0.39 -13.13
N SER A 115 4.28 -0.43 -13.28
CA SER A 115 5.04 0.57 -14.04
C SER A 115 4.55 0.76 -15.48
N ASN A 116 4.01 -0.29 -16.08
CA ASN A 116 3.51 -0.26 -17.47
C ASN A 116 2.28 0.65 -17.67
N ILE A 117 1.50 0.91 -16.62
CA ILE A 117 0.32 1.78 -16.74
C ILE A 117 0.57 3.24 -16.32
N VAL A 118 1.71 3.54 -15.73
CA VAL A 118 1.98 4.88 -15.15
C VAL A 118 1.78 6.01 -16.17
N SER A 119 2.17 5.80 -17.43
CA SER A 119 1.94 6.79 -18.49
C SER A 119 0.45 7.02 -18.77
N GLN A 120 -0.40 5.99 -18.63
CA GLN A 120 -1.84 6.06 -18.83
C GLN A 120 -2.52 6.83 -17.70
N LEU A 121 -1.96 6.82 -16.48
CA LEU A 121 -2.51 7.55 -15.35
C LEU A 121 -2.54 9.06 -15.60
N LYS A 122 -1.64 9.59 -16.44
CA LYS A 122 -1.64 11.00 -16.85
C LYS A 122 -2.87 11.40 -17.67
N LEU A 123 -3.60 10.45 -18.23
CA LEU A 123 -4.81 10.66 -19.02
C LEU A 123 -6.09 10.63 -18.17
N VAL A 124 -5.98 10.34 -16.88
CA VAL A 124 -7.14 10.26 -15.98
C VAL A 124 -7.72 11.66 -15.75
N GLU A 125 -9.00 11.85 -16.09
CA GLU A 125 -9.72 13.12 -15.92
C GLU A 125 -10.57 13.15 -14.64
N LYS A 126 -10.92 11.98 -14.11
CA LYS A 126 -11.71 11.78 -12.88
C LYS A 126 -11.03 10.71 -12.04
N PRO A 127 -11.24 10.69 -10.72
CA PRO A 127 -10.70 9.62 -9.89
C PRO A 127 -11.02 8.24 -10.44
N ALA A 128 -10.04 7.33 -10.38
CA ALA A 128 -10.17 5.97 -10.87
C ALA A 128 -9.57 4.97 -9.88
N ARG A 129 -10.30 3.90 -9.61
CA ARG A 129 -9.83 2.78 -8.82
C ARG A 129 -8.82 1.96 -9.63
N LEU A 130 -7.74 1.57 -9.01
CA LEU A 130 -6.73 0.69 -9.60
C LEU A 130 -7.00 -0.75 -9.15
N ASP A 131 -7.38 -1.63 -10.08
CA ASP A 131 -7.59 -3.05 -9.77
C ASP A 131 -6.23 -3.77 -9.74
N VAL A 132 -5.87 -4.27 -8.56
CA VAL A 132 -4.58 -4.91 -8.30
C VAL A 132 -4.76 -6.38 -7.97
N ARG A 133 -3.83 -7.23 -8.44
CA ARG A 133 -3.79 -8.65 -8.08
C ARG A 133 -3.33 -8.77 -6.63
N GLN A 134 -4.10 -9.44 -5.80
CA GLN A 134 -3.79 -9.61 -4.39
C GLN A 134 -3.09 -10.93 -4.12
N TYR A 135 -2.02 -10.88 -3.32
CA TYR A 135 -1.24 -12.04 -2.89
C TYR A 135 -1.13 -12.04 -1.37
N PHE A 136 -1.22 -13.22 -0.76
CA PHE A 136 -0.96 -13.41 0.65
C PHE A 136 0.24 -14.33 0.86
N TRP A 137 0.96 -14.14 1.95
CA TRP A 137 2.06 -14.94 2.43
C TRP A 137 3.37 -14.80 1.63
N ASN A 138 3.28 -14.96 0.31
CA ASN A 138 4.40 -14.88 -0.63
C ASN A 138 3.89 -14.53 -2.04
N TYR A 139 4.80 -14.46 -2.99
CA TYR A 139 4.48 -14.05 -4.38
C TYR A 139 3.68 -15.10 -5.17
N ASN A 140 3.56 -16.34 -4.69
CA ASN A 140 2.92 -17.43 -5.43
C ASN A 140 1.44 -17.63 -5.07
N TRP A 141 1.02 -17.26 -3.85
CA TRP A 141 -0.35 -17.47 -3.37
C TRP A 141 -1.25 -16.27 -3.67
N GLN A 142 -1.94 -16.33 -4.79
CA GLN A 142 -2.85 -15.27 -5.25
C GLN A 142 -4.28 -15.48 -4.76
N VAL A 143 -4.91 -14.39 -4.34
CA VAL A 143 -6.35 -14.34 -4.04
C VAL A 143 -7.14 -14.51 -5.35
N PRO A 144 -8.13 -15.43 -5.42
CA PRO A 144 -9.00 -15.53 -6.59
C PRO A 144 -9.70 -14.19 -6.86
N GLN A 145 -9.77 -13.78 -8.12
CA GLN A 145 -10.27 -12.46 -8.50
C GLN A 145 -11.67 -12.13 -7.95
N HIS A 146 -12.57 -13.13 -7.90
CA HIS A 146 -13.92 -12.97 -7.34
C HIS A 146 -13.94 -12.79 -5.82
N CYS A 147 -12.83 -13.09 -5.12
CA CYS A 147 -12.64 -12.89 -3.68
C CYS A 147 -11.88 -11.60 -3.37
N ASN A 148 -11.31 -10.92 -4.38
CA ASN A 148 -10.54 -9.69 -4.20
C ASN A 148 -11.46 -8.51 -3.89
N GLN A 149 -11.69 -8.22 -2.60
CA GLN A 149 -12.57 -7.14 -2.15
C GLN A 149 -11.86 -6.05 -1.33
N GLY A 150 -10.57 -6.23 -1.03
CA GLY A 150 -9.88 -5.40 -0.02
C GLY A 150 -9.05 -4.24 -0.56
N ALA A 151 -8.23 -4.48 -1.56
CA ALA A 151 -7.29 -3.49 -2.07
C ALA A 151 -8.01 -2.45 -2.94
N ARG A 152 -7.81 -1.17 -2.61
CA ARG A 152 -8.46 -0.06 -3.33
C ARG A 152 -7.51 1.11 -3.56
N PRO A 153 -6.32 0.90 -4.14
CA PRO A 153 -5.51 2.04 -4.56
C PRO A 153 -6.29 2.89 -5.55
N ILE A 154 -6.12 4.19 -5.45
CA ILE A 154 -6.84 5.18 -6.26
C ILE A 154 -5.85 6.09 -6.98
N VAL A 155 -6.17 6.51 -8.19
CA VAL A 155 -5.51 7.61 -8.89
C VAL A 155 -6.49 8.75 -9.05
N ALA A 156 -6.01 9.98 -8.79
CA ALA A 156 -6.80 11.21 -8.89
C ALA A 156 -5.90 12.36 -9.35
N ARG A 157 -6.49 13.50 -9.70
CA ARG A 157 -5.75 14.75 -9.84
C ARG A 157 -5.64 15.45 -8.49
N PHE A 158 -4.60 16.25 -8.28
CA PHE A 158 -4.45 17.00 -7.03
C PHE A 158 -5.65 17.91 -6.75
N LYS A 159 -6.24 18.52 -7.76
CA LYS A 159 -7.47 19.34 -7.63
C LYS A 159 -8.68 18.56 -7.08
N ASP A 160 -8.74 17.24 -7.22
CA ASP A 160 -9.84 16.44 -6.67
C ASP A 160 -9.81 16.42 -5.13
N LEU A 161 -8.64 16.70 -4.52
CA LEU A 161 -8.49 16.86 -3.07
C LEU A 161 -9.05 18.18 -2.52
N GLU A 162 -9.50 19.11 -3.37
CA GLU A 162 -10.26 20.30 -2.96
C GLU A 162 -11.68 19.95 -2.49
N THR A 163 -12.21 18.82 -3.00
CA THR A 163 -13.61 18.38 -2.74
C THR A 163 -13.71 17.05 -2.02
N HIS A 164 -12.64 16.28 -1.97
CA HIS A 164 -12.58 14.97 -1.32
C HIS A 164 -11.32 14.84 -0.46
N SER A 165 -11.43 14.24 0.70
CA SER A 165 -10.26 13.78 1.45
C SER A 165 -9.63 12.54 0.79
N CYS A 166 -8.39 12.21 1.14
CA CYS A 166 -7.73 11.00 0.64
C CYS A 166 -8.53 9.72 0.97
N GLN A 167 -9.17 9.69 2.14
CA GLN A 167 -10.01 8.56 2.54
C GLN A 167 -11.31 8.49 1.72
N GLU A 168 -11.96 9.61 1.44
CA GLU A 168 -13.17 9.65 0.61
C GLU A 168 -12.88 9.23 -0.82
N LEU A 169 -11.74 9.63 -1.40
CA LEU A 169 -11.30 9.13 -2.70
C LEU A 169 -11.16 7.60 -2.68
N ARG A 170 -10.51 7.01 -1.66
CA ARG A 170 -10.37 5.54 -1.56
C ARG A 170 -11.69 4.80 -1.34
N ALA A 171 -12.63 5.39 -0.64
CA ALA A 171 -13.94 4.80 -0.35
C ALA A 171 -14.96 4.99 -1.48
N GLY A 172 -14.71 5.91 -2.40
CA GLY A 172 -15.62 6.27 -3.48
C GLY A 172 -15.86 5.16 -4.49
N ASP A 173 -16.99 5.27 -5.17
CA ASP A 173 -17.37 4.37 -6.29
C ASP A 173 -16.92 5.00 -7.61
N TRP A 174 -15.71 4.65 -8.02
CA TRP A 174 -15.07 5.17 -9.23
C TRP A 174 -14.97 4.10 -10.31
N HIS A 175 -14.81 4.52 -11.55
CA HIS A 175 -14.47 3.57 -12.62
C HIS A 175 -13.13 2.87 -12.31
N THR A 176 -12.96 1.67 -12.86
CA THR A 176 -11.81 0.83 -12.54
C THR A 176 -10.86 0.72 -13.73
N ILE A 177 -9.57 0.91 -13.47
CA ILE A 177 -8.48 0.58 -14.38
C ILE A 177 -8.00 -0.82 -14.02
N SER A 178 -8.16 -1.78 -14.94
CA SER A 178 -7.83 -3.17 -14.72
C SER A 178 -6.33 -3.43 -14.82
N ASP A 179 -5.87 -4.52 -14.18
CA ASP A 179 -4.48 -5.01 -14.22
C ASP A 179 -3.45 -3.94 -13.81
N ALA A 180 -3.84 -3.15 -12.81
CA ALA A 180 -3.14 -1.93 -12.45
C ALA A 180 -1.96 -2.15 -11.47
N GLY A 181 -1.75 -3.37 -10.97
CA GLY A 181 -0.64 -3.64 -10.06
C GLY A 181 -0.83 -4.86 -9.18
N TRP A 182 -0.18 -4.80 -8.01
CA TRP A 182 -0.12 -5.91 -7.06
C TRP A 182 -0.38 -5.42 -5.64
N HIS A 183 -0.99 -6.28 -4.82
CA HIS A 183 -1.11 -6.09 -3.38
C HIS A 183 -0.46 -7.30 -2.68
N PHE A 184 0.71 -7.08 -2.04
CA PHE A 184 1.51 -8.10 -1.38
C PHE A 184 1.33 -8.03 0.14
N SER A 185 0.33 -8.72 0.68
CA SER A 185 -0.04 -8.60 2.09
C SER A 185 0.33 -9.83 2.92
N PHE A 186 0.59 -9.62 4.21
CA PHE A 186 1.01 -10.66 5.17
C PHE A 186 2.31 -11.40 4.79
N PHE A 187 3.24 -10.68 4.16
CA PHE A 187 4.55 -11.22 3.79
C PHE A 187 5.52 -11.19 4.96
N GLY A 188 6.35 -12.23 5.05
CA GLY A 188 7.43 -12.36 6.02
C GLY A 188 7.25 -13.54 6.97
N GLU A 189 8.09 -13.58 8.00
CA GLU A 189 8.03 -14.59 9.05
C GLU A 189 6.79 -14.44 9.94
N THR A 190 6.41 -15.49 10.67
CA THR A 190 5.21 -15.54 11.51
C THR A 190 5.12 -14.36 12.48
N GLU A 191 6.24 -13.91 13.04
CA GLU A 191 6.29 -12.75 13.92
C GLU A 191 5.90 -11.43 13.24
N LYS A 192 6.30 -11.22 11.97
CA LYS A 192 5.86 -10.05 11.19
C LYS A 192 4.36 -10.10 10.91
N ILE A 193 3.85 -11.30 10.58
CA ILE A 193 2.43 -11.54 10.31
C ILE A 193 1.58 -11.27 11.55
N LYS A 194 1.97 -11.82 12.71
CA LYS A 194 1.32 -11.56 14.01
C LYS A 194 1.26 -10.06 14.30
N LYS A 195 2.42 -9.38 14.18
CA LYS A 195 2.51 -7.95 14.42
C LYS A 195 1.60 -7.14 13.50
N LYS A 196 1.45 -7.54 12.24
CA LYS A 196 0.50 -6.92 11.32
C LYS A 196 -0.94 -7.11 11.82
N ILE A 197 -1.33 -8.33 12.21
CA ILE A 197 -2.67 -8.64 12.75
C ILE A 197 -2.96 -7.84 14.02
N GLU A 198 -1.99 -7.65 14.89
CA GLU A 198 -2.12 -6.89 16.15
C GLU A 198 -2.16 -5.37 15.95
N SER A 199 -1.77 -4.88 14.78
CA SER A 199 -1.54 -3.45 14.53
C SER A 199 -2.54 -2.81 13.57
N PHE A 200 -3.26 -3.59 12.76
CA PHE A 200 -4.14 -3.08 11.71
C PHE A 200 -5.54 -2.72 12.23
N ALA A 201 -6.37 -2.07 11.40
CA ALA A 201 -7.67 -1.56 11.82
C ALA A 201 -8.74 -2.65 12.04
N HIS A 202 -8.58 -3.81 11.40
CA HIS A 202 -9.48 -4.96 11.50
C HIS A 202 -9.27 -5.77 12.79
N THR A 203 -9.56 -5.15 13.93
CA THR A 203 -9.35 -5.76 15.27
C THR A 203 -10.18 -7.01 15.51
N GLU A 204 -11.21 -7.27 14.72
CA GLU A 204 -12.01 -8.51 14.73
C GLU A 204 -11.19 -9.76 14.40
N TYR A 205 -10.06 -9.61 13.70
CA TYR A 205 -9.15 -10.71 13.39
C TYR A 205 -8.00 -10.85 14.41
N ASP A 206 -7.90 -9.96 15.40
CA ASP A 206 -6.88 -10.03 16.43
C ASP A 206 -7.22 -11.07 17.51
N ILE A 207 -7.34 -12.32 17.11
CA ILE A 207 -7.64 -13.47 17.97
C ILE A 207 -6.52 -14.50 17.92
N THR A 208 -6.41 -15.33 18.97
CA THR A 208 -5.35 -16.33 19.11
C THR A 208 -5.29 -17.30 17.94
N GLU A 209 -6.43 -17.68 17.38
CA GLU A 209 -6.55 -18.62 16.26
C GLU A 209 -5.80 -18.16 15.01
N TYR A 210 -5.81 -16.85 14.72
CA TYR A 210 -5.13 -16.28 13.54
C TYR A 210 -3.68 -15.88 13.82
N LYS A 211 -3.25 -15.87 15.10
CA LYS A 211 -1.90 -15.48 15.52
C LYS A 211 -1.05 -16.66 16.03
N ASN A 212 -1.55 -17.86 16.03
CA ASN A 212 -0.80 -19.05 16.40
C ASN A 212 0.19 -19.43 15.29
N ASP A 213 1.46 -19.70 15.64
CA ASP A 213 2.52 -20.01 14.66
C ASP A 213 2.18 -21.24 13.81
N GLU A 214 1.71 -22.33 14.46
CA GLU A 214 1.36 -23.57 13.76
C GLU A 214 0.20 -23.33 12.79
N ALA A 215 -0.79 -22.53 13.19
CA ALA A 215 -1.93 -22.19 12.35
C ALA A 215 -1.53 -21.28 11.18
N ILE A 216 -0.63 -20.31 11.40
CA ILE A 216 -0.10 -19.45 10.32
C ILE A 216 0.67 -20.31 9.31
N LEU A 217 1.62 -21.15 9.79
CA LEU A 217 2.41 -22.02 8.91
C LEU A 217 1.51 -23.00 8.14
N TYR A 218 0.51 -23.60 8.80
CA TYR A 218 -0.46 -24.45 8.14
C TYR A 218 -1.19 -23.74 6.98
N ARG A 219 -1.63 -22.48 7.18
CA ARG A 219 -2.30 -21.69 6.14
C ARG A 219 -1.37 -21.36 4.98
N ILE A 220 -0.12 -21.02 5.28
CA ILE A 220 0.92 -20.75 4.27
C ILE A 220 1.14 -21.99 3.41
N ASP A 221 1.37 -23.15 4.03
CA ASP A 221 1.71 -24.41 3.35
C ASP A 221 0.55 -24.93 2.49
N ASN A 222 -0.69 -24.66 2.90
CA ASN A 222 -1.90 -25.14 2.22
C ASN A 222 -2.57 -24.07 1.33
N GLY A 223 -1.98 -22.87 1.19
CA GLY A 223 -2.56 -21.83 0.37
C GLY A 223 -3.94 -21.37 0.84
N ILE A 224 -4.09 -21.18 2.14
CA ILE A 224 -5.34 -20.70 2.76
C ILE A 224 -5.18 -19.23 3.12
N ASP A 225 -6.23 -18.45 2.94
CA ASP A 225 -6.29 -17.03 3.32
C ASP A 225 -5.99 -16.84 4.83
N PRO A 226 -5.42 -15.70 5.27
CA PRO A 226 -5.06 -15.49 6.66
C PRO A 226 -6.18 -15.72 7.68
N PHE A 227 -7.43 -15.60 7.25
CA PHE A 227 -8.62 -15.64 8.11
C PHE A 227 -9.62 -16.75 7.69
N ASP A 228 -9.14 -17.78 7.00
CA ASP A 228 -9.89 -18.97 6.58
C ASP A 228 -11.13 -18.70 5.70
N ARG A 229 -11.16 -17.57 4.97
CA ARG A 229 -12.31 -17.16 4.17
C ARG A 229 -12.42 -17.90 2.83
N PHE A 230 -11.28 -18.23 2.21
CA PHE A 230 -11.20 -18.87 0.90
C PHE A 230 -9.83 -19.50 0.63
N PRO A 231 -9.73 -20.51 -0.27
CA PRO A 231 -8.45 -21.02 -0.72
C PRO A 231 -7.79 -20.04 -1.68
N LEU A 232 -6.45 -19.94 -1.63
CA LEU A 232 -5.63 -19.21 -2.57
C LEU A 232 -5.33 -20.08 -3.79
N LYS A 233 -4.89 -19.42 -4.88
CA LYS A 233 -4.41 -20.11 -6.08
C LYS A 233 -2.90 -19.94 -6.20
N TYR A 234 -2.21 -21.05 -6.48
CA TYR A 234 -0.77 -21.01 -6.70
C TYR A 234 -0.46 -20.60 -8.14
N TYR A 235 0.47 -19.66 -8.29
CA TYR A 235 1.03 -19.24 -9.57
C TYR A 235 2.55 -19.17 -9.49
N GLU A 236 3.23 -19.59 -10.55
CA GLU A 236 4.66 -19.34 -10.70
C GLU A 236 4.90 -17.85 -11.01
N ILE A 237 6.05 -17.34 -10.53
CA ILE A 237 6.46 -15.98 -10.85
C ILE A 237 6.86 -15.92 -12.32
N ASP A 238 6.26 -15.01 -13.08
CA ASP A 238 6.49 -14.81 -14.51
C ASP A 238 6.72 -13.31 -14.85
N GLN A 239 6.74 -12.97 -16.13
CA GLN A 239 6.95 -11.60 -16.62
C GLN A 239 5.84 -10.61 -16.23
N THR A 240 4.75 -11.05 -15.63
CA THR A 240 3.66 -10.19 -15.17
C THR A 240 3.87 -9.65 -13.76
N TYR A 241 4.94 -10.09 -13.07
CA TYR A 241 5.31 -9.60 -11.73
C TYR A 241 6.23 -8.36 -11.81
N PRO A 242 6.39 -7.59 -10.71
CA PRO A 242 7.39 -6.53 -10.65
C PRO A 242 8.78 -7.03 -11.07
N LYS A 243 9.52 -6.25 -11.85
CA LYS A 243 10.85 -6.66 -12.35
C LYS A 243 11.80 -7.05 -11.22
N PHE A 244 11.74 -6.34 -10.10
CA PHE A 244 12.56 -6.65 -8.94
C PHE A 244 12.21 -8.03 -8.36
N VAL A 245 10.92 -8.40 -8.29
CA VAL A 245 10.49 -9.74 -7.84
C VAL A 245 10.99 -10.82 -8.81
N GLN A 246 10.91 -10.60 -10.11
CA GLN A 246 11.45 -11.52 -11.12
C GLN A 246 12.96 -11.74 -10.92
N SER A 247 13.73 -10.68 -10.59
CA SER A 247 15.16 -10.76 -10.37
C SER A 247 15.59 -11.56 -9.12
N MET A 248 14.68 -11.82 -8.18
CA MET A 248 14.95 -12.63 -6.99
C MET A 248 15.03 -14.15 -7.31
N LEU A 249 14.63 -14.57 -8.51
CA LEU A 249 14.65 -15.97 -8.93
C LEU A 249 16.02 -16.41 -9.50
N TYR A 250 16.91 -15.47 -9.75
CA TYR A 250 18.25 -15.69 -10.34
C TYR A 250 19.34 -15.17 -9.40
#